data_7536116d65b24ef57559ea0744e8c1ee
#
_entry.id   7536116d65b24ef57559ea0744e8c1ee
#
_cell.length_a   1.000
_cell.length_b   1.000
_cell.length_c   1.000
_cell.angle_alpha   90.00
_cell.angle_beta   90.00
_cell.angle_gamma   90.00
#
_symmetry.space_group_name_H-M   'P 1'
#
loop_
_entity.id
_entity.type
_entity.pdbx_description
1 polymer ?
#
loop_
_entity_poly.entity_id
_entity_poly.type
_entity_poly.pdbx_seq_one_letter_code
_entity_poly.pdbx_strand_id
1 'polypeptide(L)'
;MIKKVVKYVFDPKYRFIINANRGRYDNMPDEEFLARKFEACIGKKLDLEHPKSFNEKIQWLKLYNRNPEYTALVDKYLVRDYIREKLGEEYLIPLIGVWNSPDEIDFDELPDKFVLKCNHNSGVGMYICRDKLKMDVEKVKNELCKGLAQDYYLTGREWPYKNVKRKIICEKFMSDAPGASDFTDYKFFCFDGKVDSVMVCLERSSGDTKFYFFDEKWELKRLNIRGKNAPEGFTIPKPECMDEMFKIASELSVGMPFVRVDLYQSNGQIYFGEMTFFPDSGFDANLLPETDEYFGNLINLNKITEKK
;
A
#
# COMPACT_ATOMS: atom_id res chain seq x y z
N MET A 1 -12.68 -7.13 -26.75
CA MET A 1 -11.70 -8.24 -26.84
C MET A 1 -10.64 -7.98 -27.94
N ILE A 2 -11.02 -7.67 -29.17
CA ILE A 2 -10.10 -7.42 -30.32
C ILE A 2 -9.05 -6.35 -30.02
N LYS A 3 -9.42 -5.18 -29.46
CA LYS A 3 -8.47 -4.11 -29.11
C LYS A 3 -7.35 -4.57 -28.16
N LYS A 4 -7.65 -5.44 -27.17
CA LYS A 4 -6.65 -5.98 -26.25
C LYS A 4 -5.69 -6.96 -26.95
N VAL A 5 -6.17 -7.76 -27.88
CA VAL A 5 -5.35 -8.70 -28.66
C VAL A 5 -4.41 -7.91 -29.59
N VAL A 6 -4.93 -6.92 -30.31
CA VAL A 6 -4.11 -6.04 -31.17
C VAL A 6 -3.02 -5.35 -30.34
N LYS A 7 -3.37 -4.77 -29.18
CA LYS A 7 -2.40 -4.13 -28.29
C LYS A 7 -1.34 -5.13 -27.81
N TYR A 8 -1.72 -6.37 -27.44
CA TYR A 8 -0.77 -7.41 -27.04
C TYR A 8 0.24 -7.77 -28.14
N VAL A 9 -0.20 -7.80 -29.40
CA VAL A 9 0.66 -8.14 -30.55
C VAL A 9 1.63 -7.01 -30.90
N PHE A 10 1.12 -5.77 -30.94
CA PHE A 10 1.86 -4.64 -31.50
C PHE A 10 2.53 -3.72 -30.47
N ASP A 11 2.15 -3.81 -29.17
CA ASP A 11 2.75 -3.00 -28.11
C ASP A 11 3.65 -3.89 -27.21
N PRO A 12 4.98 -3.83 -27.36
CA PRO A 12 5.91 -4.62 -26.56
C PRO A 12 5.81 -4.33 -25.05
N LYS A 13 5.53 -3.08 -24.66
CA LYS A 13 5.38 -2.66 -23.25
C LYS A 13 4.14 -3.29 -22.65
N TYR A 14 3.01 -3.20 -23.34
CA TYR A 14 1.77 -3.84 -22.90
C TYR A 14 1.92 -5.37 -22.83
N ARG A 15 2.57 -5.98 -23.84
CA ARG A 15 2.85 -7.42 -23.86
C ARG A 15 3.73 -7.85 -22.69
N PHE A 16 4.76 -7.05 -22.34
CA PHE A 16 5.60 -7.33 -21.17
C PHE A 16 4.77 -7.34 -19.89
N ILE A 17 3.93 -6.32 -19.63
CA ILE A 17 3.08 -6.24 -18.46
C ILE A 17 2.14 -7.45 -18.34
N ILE A 18 1.48 -7.83 -19.45
CA ILE A 18 0.58 -8.99 -19.46
C ILE A 18 1.33 -10.29 -19.16
N ASN A 19 2.52 -10.46 -19.73
CA ASN A 19 3.35 -11.65 -19.50
C ASN A 19 3.91 -11.70 -18.08
N ALA A 20 4.31 -10.56 -17.51
CA ALA A 20 4.74 -10.44 -16.12
C ALA A 20 3.61 -10.88 -15.17
N ASN A 21 2.40 -10.38 -15.38
CA ASN A 21 1.23 -10.75 -14.57
C ASN A 21 0.83 -12.24 -14.72
N ARG A 22 1.36 -12.94 -15.73
CA ARG A 22 1.17 -14.38 -15.94
C ARG A 22 2.35 -15.24 -15.45
N GLY A 23 3.29 -14.64 -14.74
CA GLY A 23 4.46 -15.33 -14.19
C GLY A 23 5.55 -15.70 -15.19
N ARG A 24 5.47 -15.23 -16.45
CA ARG A 24 6.47 -15.61 -17.48
C ARG A 24 7.90 -15.12 -17.18
N TYR A 25 8.03 -14.18 -16.27
CA TYR A 25 9.31 -13.57 -15.90
C TYR A 25 9.65 -13.76 -14.40
N ASP A 26 9.04 -14.77 -13.75
CA ASP A 26 9.27 -15.00 -12.31
C ASP A 26 10.74 -15.32 -12.00
N ASN A 27 11.41 -16.01 -12.91
CA ASN A 27 12.84 -16.35 -12.79
C ASN A 27 13.80 -15.27 -13.35
N MET A 28 13.28 -14.13 -13.85
CA MET A 28 14.12 -13.04 -14.33
C MET A 28 14.81 -12.36 -13.15
N PRO A 29 16.11 -12.01 -13.23
CA PRO A 29 16.80 -11.23 -12.20
C PRO A 29 16.04 -9.96 -11.85
N ASP A 30 16.02 -9.60 -10.56
CA ASP A 30 15.23 -8.46 -10.07
C ASP A 30 15.55 -7.16 -10.81
N GLU A 31 16.82 -6.84 -11.00
CA GLU A 31 17.25 -5.62 -11.66
C GLU A 31 16.77 -5.56 -13.12
N GLU A 32 16.91 -6.65 -13.87
CA GLU A 32 16.43 -6.73 -15.27
C GLU A 32 14.90 -6.60 -15.32
N PHE A 33 14.19 -7.29 -14.41
CA PHE A 33 12.73 -7.21 -14.34
C PHE A 33 12.27 -5.78 -14.05
N LEU A 34 12.89 -5.12 -13.06
CA LEU A 34 12.55 -3.77 -12.65
C LEU A 34 12.84 -2.76 -13.76
N ALA A 35 13.97 -2.88 -14.47
CA ALA A 35 14.30 -2.00 -15.59
C ALA A 35 13.26 -2.11 -16.72
N ARG A 36 12.89 -3.32 -17.13
CA ARG A 36 11.88 -3.56 -18.17
C ARG A 36 10.48 -3.11 -17.74
N LYS A 37 10.09 -3.39 -16.50
CA LYS A 37 8.78 -2.99 -15.96
C LYS A 37 8.68 -1.48 -15.84
N PHE A 38 9.76 -0.82 -15.39
CA PHE A 38 9.83 0.63 -15.30
C PHE A 38 9.63 1.29 -16.67
N GLU A 39 10.36 0.83 -17.68
CA GLU A 39 10.19 1.34 -19.04
C GLU A 39 8.77 1.09 -19.58
N ALA A 40 8.18 -0.06 -19.25
CA ALA A 40 6.83 -0.39 -19.70
C ALA A 40 5.75 0.49 -19.02
N CYS A 41 5.90 0.81 -17.74
CA CYS A 41 4.91 1.56 -16.95
C CYS A 41 5.12 3.08 -17.02
N ILE A 42 6.36 3.54 -16.88
CA ILE A 42 6.72 4.97 -16.77
C ILE A 42 7.07 5.57 -18.15
N GLY A 43 7.50 4.74 -19.10
CA GLY A 43 7.78 5.18 -20.47
C GLY A 43 9.22 5.64 -20.72
N LYS A 44 10.07 5.71 -19.68
CA LYS A 44 11.50 6.04 -19.76
C LYS A 44 12.37 4.92 -19.22
N LYS A 45 13.66 4.88 -19.57
CA LYS A 45 14.62 3.92 -19.02
C LYS A 45 14.85 4.23 -17.53
N LEU A 46 15.04 3.16 -16.74
CA LEU A 46 15.42 3.26 -15.34
C LEU A 46 16.91 3.63 -15.23
N ASP A 47 17.20 4.71 -14.50
CA ASP A 47 18.57 5.09 -14.13
C ASP A 47 18.82 4.68 -12.66
N LEU A 48 19.64 3.66 -12.45
CA LEU A 48 20.02 3.18 -11.12
C LEU A 48 21.36 3.76 -10.65
N GLU A 49 22.18 4.32 -11.57
CA GLU A 49 23.45 4.94 -11.22
C GLU A 49 23.24 6.35 -10.65
N HIS A 50 22.31 7.10 -11.25
CA HIS A 50 21.98 8.47 -10.86
C HIS A 50 20.47 8.68 -10.73
N PRO A 51 19.77 7.93 -9.84
CA PRO A 51 18.32 8.00 -9.72
C PRO A 51 17.91 9.38 -9.18
N LYS A 52 16.99 10.05 -9.88
CA LYS A 52 16.54 11.40 -9.54
C LYS A 52 15.10 11.41 -9.05
N SER A 53 14.20 10.79 -9.82
CA SER A 53 12.79 10.80 -9.51
C SER A 53 12.43 9.84 -8.38
N PHE A 54 11.27 10.04 -7.78
CA PHE A 54 10.74 9.17 -6.73
C PHE A 54 10.61 7.73 -7.21
N ASN A 55 10.00 7.53 -8.38
CA ASN A 55 9.85 6.20 -8.95
C ASN A 55 11.20 5.50 -9.20
N GLU A 56 12.24 6.21 -9.67
CA GLU A 56 13.60 5.65 -9.82
C GLU A 56 14.22 5.29 -8.46
N LYS A 57 14.13 6.18 -7.48
CA LYS A 57 14.67 5.95 -6.13
C LYS A 57 13.97 4.82 -5.40
N ILE A 58 12.67 4.64 -5.61
CA ILE A 58 11.94 3.46 -5.10
C ILE A 58 12.50 2.16 -5.70
N GLN A 59 12.84 2.10 -7.00
CA GLN A 59 13.49 0.92 -7.58
C GLN A 59 14.88 0.70 -6.97
N TRP A 60 15.66 1.77 -6.79
CA TRP A 60 16.96 1.71 -6.13
C TRP A 60 16.85 1.15 -4.70
N LEU A 61 15.89 1.64 -3.92
CA LEU A 61 15.65 1.16 -2.55
C LEU A 61 15.27 -0.33 -2.52
N LYS A 62 14.49 -0.83 -3.47
CA LYS A 62 14.19 -2.26 -3.57
C LYS A 62 15.44 -3.12 -3.78
N LEU A 63 16.41 -2.65 -4.53
CA LEU A 63 17.61 -3.41 -4.86
C LEU A 63 18.67 -3.33 -3.76
N TYR A 64 18.82 -2.15 -3.17
CA TYR A 64 20.02 -1.86 -2.36
C TYR A 64 19.72 -1.55 -0.88
N ASN A 65 18.50 -1.20 -0.49
CA ASN A 65 18.12 -1.01 0.91
C ASN A 65 17.42 -2.26 1.46
N ARG A 66 18.21 -3.19 2.00
CA ARG A 66 17.77 -4.52 2.46
C ARG A 66 17.71 -4.58 4.00
N ASN A 67 17.00 -3.65 4.66
CA ASN A 67 16.80 -3.72 6.11
C ASN A 67 15.86 -4.88 6.48
N PRO A 68 16.32 -5.94 7.19
CA PRO A 68 15.52 -7.12 7.49
C PRO A 68 14.24 -6.83 8.31
N GLU A 69 14.20 -5.74 9.08
CA GLU A 69 13.03 -5.33 9.85
C GLU A 69 11.82 -5.04 8.96
N TYR A 70 12.03 -4.63 7.72
CA TYR A 70 10.93 -4.34 6.80
C TYR A 70 10.03 -5.54 6.52
N THR A 71 10.56 -6.77 6.62
CA THR A 71 9.74 -7.98 6.49
C THR A 71 8.68 -8.08 7.58
N ALA A 72 9.01 -7.73 8.83
CA ALA A 72 8.03 -7.68 9.91
C ALA A 72 7.06 -6.50 9.76
N LEU A 73 7.53 -5.36 9.27
CA LEU A 73 6.72 -4.14 9.12
C LEU A 73 5.70 -4.22 7.97
N VAL A 74 5.94 -5.01 6.92
CA VAL A 74 4.94 -5.24 5.86
C VAL A 74 3.99 -6.40 6.17
N ASP A 75 4.33 -7.26 7.13
CA ASP A 75 3.47 -8.35 7.58
C ASP A 75 2.34 -7.79 8.45
N LYS A 76 1.10 -7.86 7.96
CA LYS A 76 -0.08 -7.32 8.67
C LYS A 76 -0.33 -7.95 10.05
N TYR A 77 0.30 -9.11 10.33
CA TYR A 77 0.23 -9.75 11.64
C TYR A 77 1.40 -9.30 12.53
N LEU A 78 2.65 -9.37 12.05
CA LEU A 78 3.82 -9.06 12.86
C LEU A 78 3.99 -7.56 13.15
N VAL A 79 3.58 -6.69 12.24
CA VAL A 79 3.63 -5.22 12.46
C VAL A 79 2.84 -4.78 13.70
N ARG A 80 1.87 -5.59 14.14
CA ARG A 80 1.06 -5.30 15.32
C ARG A 80 1.89 -5.23 16.60
N ASP A 81 2.93 -6.05 16.73
CA ASP A 81 3.83 -6.01 17.89
C ASP A 81 4.64 -4.71 17.91
N TYR A 82 5.13 -4.28 16.73
CA TYR A 82 5.81 -2.98 16.57
C TYR A 82 4.90 -1.79 16.94
N ILE A 83 3.66 -1.80 16.45
CA ILE A 83 2.69 -0.72 16.75
C ILE A 83 2.32 -0.72 18.25
N ARG A 84 2.12 -1.90 18.85
CA ARG A 84 1.83 -2.03 20.28
C ARG A 84 2.95 -1.45 21.13
N GLU A 85 4.19 -1.71 20.77
CA GLU A 85 5.37 -1.18 21.46
C GLU A 85 5.53 0.33 21.31
N LYS A 86 5.28 0.86 20.09
CA LYS A 86 5.49 2.27 19.78
C LYS A 86 4.35 3.18 20.22
N LEU A 87 3.11 2.75 20.00
CA LEU A 87 1.93 3.60 20.17
C LEU A 87 0.96 3.09 21.24
N GLY A 88 0.83 1.77 21.39
CA GLY A 88 -0.17 1.14 22.28
C GLY A 88 -1.14 0.24 21.51
N GLU A 89 -1.85 -0.63 22.26
CA GLU A 89 -2.83 -1.58 21.72
C GLU A 89 -4.06 -0.87 21.13
N GLU A 90 -4.40 0.31 21.65
CA GLU A 90 -5.55 1.12 21.27
C GLU A 90 -5.49 1.62 19.83
N TYR A 91 -4.29 1.68 19.23
CA TYR A 91 -4.10 2.04 17.82
C TYR A 91 -4.27 0.86 16.87
N LEU A 92 -4.51 -0.34 17.37
CA LEU A 92 -4.67 -1.54 16.56
C LEU A 92 -6.15 -1.87 16.36
N ILE A 93 -6.54 -2.15 15.11
CA ILE A 93 -7.87 -2.74 14.84
C ILE A 93 -7.94 -4.09 15.59
N PRO A 94 -9.00 -4.36 16.39
CA PRO A 94 -9.10 -5.59 17.15
C PRO A 94 -8.96 -6.84 16.28
N LEU A 95 -8.04 -7.73 16.65
CA LEU A 95 -7.78 -9.00 15.98
C LEU A 95 -8.73 -10.05 16.55
N ILE A 96 -9.46 -10.74 15.66
CA ILE A 96 -10.43 -11.79 16.02
C ILE A 96 -9.77 -13.17 15.96
N GLY A 97 -8.90 -13.38 14.95
CA GLY A 97 -8.24 -14.68 14.80
C GLY A 97 -7.11 -14.67 13.79
N VAL A 98 -6.29 -15.74 13.83
CA VAL A 98 -5.13 -15.95 12.95
C VAL A 98 -5.04 -17.43 12.60
N TRP A 99 -4.94 -17.75 11.31
CA TRP A 99 -4.90 -19.15 10.83
C TRP A 99 -3.86 -19.31 9.72
N ASN A 100 -3.42 -20.54 9.49
CA ASN A 100 -2.50 -20.88 8.40
C ASN A 100 -3.26 -21.38 7.15
N SER A 101 -4.50 -21.84 7.33
CA SER A 101 -5.37 -22.36 6.27
C SER A 101 -6.80 -21.87 6.45
N PRO A 102 -7.55 -21.65 5.35
CA PRO A 102 -8.99 -21.37 5.45
C PRO A 102 -9.81 -22.47 6.13
N ASP A 103 -9.30 -23.71 6.14
CA ASP A 103 -9.99 -24.86 6.76
C ASP A 103 -9.88 -24.88 8.29
N GLU A 104 -8.98 -24.09 8.85
CA GLU A 104 -8.86 -23.89 10.30
C GLU A 104 -9.89 -22.87 10.84
N ILE A 105 -10.60 -22.15 9.97
CA ILE A 105 -11.54 -21.10 10.36
C ILE A 105 -12.88 -21.69 10.70
N ASP A 106 -13.32 -21.52 11.95
CA ASP A 106 -14.71 -21.73 12.32
C ASP A 106 -15.52 -20.48 11.99
N PHE A 107 -16.21 -20.52 10.83
CA PHE A 107 -17.00 -19.39 10.36
C PHE A 107 -18.25 -19.14 11.22
N ASP A 108 -18.71 -20.13 11.97
CA ASP A 108 -19.90 -19.99 12.83
C ASP A 108 -19.57 -19.16 14.09
N GLU A 109 -18.34 -19.21 14.55
CA GLU A 109 -17.86 -18.40 15.68
C GLU A 109 -17.52 -16.96 15.32
N LEU A 110 -17.39 -16.62 14.02
CA LEU A 110 -17.09 -15.24 13.60
C LEU A 110 -18.31 -14.34 13.82
N PRO A 111 -18.11 -13.04 14.14
CA PRO A 111 -19.20 -12.07 14.31
C PRO A 111 -19.92 -11.80 12.97
N ASP A 112 -21.03 -11.05 13.01
CA ASP A 112 -21.80 -10.71 11.80
C ASP A 112 -21.02 -9.89 10.78
N LYS A 113 -20.04 -9.07 11.26
CA LYS A 113 -19.22 -8.20 10.43
C LYS A 113 -17.75 -8.34 10.80
N PHE A 114 -16.92 -8.64 9.81
CA PHE A 114 -15.47 -8.81 9.98
C PHE A 114 -14.73 -8.61 8.67
N VAL A 115 -13.40 -8.57 8.73
CA VAL A 115 -12.52 -8.53 7.56
C VAL A 115 -11.51 -9.68 7.66
N LEU A 116 -11.54 -10.60 6.69
CA LEU A 116 -10.50 -11.61 6.49
C LEU A 116 -9.51 -11.10 5.44
N LYS A 117 -8.22 -11.28 5.70
CA LYS A 117 -7.16 -10.91 4.73
C LYS A 117 -5.90 -11.74 4.92
N CYS A 118 -5.19 -12.00 3.81
CA CYS A 118 -3.84 -12.54 3.89
C CYS A 118 -2.86 -11.47 4.39
N ASN A 119 -1.90 -11.87 5.24
CA ASN A 119 -0.98 -10.93 5.89
C ASN A 119 0.12 -10.37 4.97
N HIS A 120 0.42 -11.05 3.85
CA HIS A 120 1.63 -10.86 3.02
C HIS A 120 1.38 -10.23 1.64
N ASN A 121 0.15 -9.78 1.33
CA ASN A 121 -0.18 -9.27 0.01
C ASN A 121 -1.15 -8.08 0.07
N SER A 122 -1.54 -7.56 -1.09
CA SER A 122 -2.54 -6.50 -1.23
C SER A 122 -3.62 -6.93 -2.24
N GLY A 123 -4.88 -6.85 -1.83
CA GLY A 123 -6.07 -7.06 -2.66
C GLY A 123 -6.52 -8.51 -2.79
N VAL A 124 -5.66 -9.43 -3.20
CA VAL A 124 -6.02 -10.85 -3.36
C VAL A 124 -6.10 -11.53 -1.98
N GLY A 125 -7.11 -12.38 -1.76
CA GLY A 125 -7.30 -13.05 -0.47
C GLY A 125 -7.80 -12.11 0.63
N MET A 126 -8.56 -11.09 0.26
CA MET A 126 -9.27 -10.22 1.18
C MET A 126 -10.78 -10.39 1.01
N TYR A 127 -11.49 -10.53 2.13
CA TYR A 127 -12.94 -10.60 2.17
C TYR A 127 -13.50 -9.69 3.27
N ILE A 128 -14.36 -8.77 2.88
CA ILE A 128 -15.05 -7.86 3.81
C ILE A 128 -16.48 -8.39 4.01
N CYS A 129 -16.74 -8.96 5.19
CA CYS A 129 -18.07 -9.42 5.57
C CYS A 129 -18.86 -8.26 6.20
N ARG A 130 -19.96 -7.87 5.55
CA ARG A 130 -20.92 -6.88 6.06
C ARG A 130 -22.22 -7.49 6.55
N ASP A 131 -22.46 -8.75 6.22
CA ASP A 131 -23.64 -9.54 6.59
C ASP A 131 -23.28 -11.02 6.47
N LYS A 132 -23.06 -11.69 7.60
CA LYS A 132 -22.65 -13.10 7.66
C LYS A 132 -23.70 -14.03 7.04
N LEU A 133 -24.99 -13.70 7.15
CA LEU A 133 -26.06 -14.53 6.58
C LEU A 133 -26.03 -14.58 5.04
N LYS A 134 -25.38 -13.64 4.39
CA LYS A 134 -25.23 -13.59 2.92
C LYS A 134 -23.87 -14.13 2.45
N MET A 135 -23.05 -14.61 3.36
CA MET A 135 -21.71 -15.09 3.04
C MET A 135 -21.75 -16.47 2.39
N ASP A 136 -21.04 -16.61 1.28
CA ASP A 136 -20.73 -17.90 0.65
C ASP A 136 -19.37 -18.37 1.17
N VAL A 137 -19.38 -19.26 2.15
CA VAL A 137 -18.18 -19.77 2.84
C VAL A 137 -17.19 -20.39 1.85
N GLU A 138 -17.68 -21.22 0.90
CA GLU A 138 -16.80 -21.88 -0.06
C GLU A 138 -16.12 -20.87 -0.99
N LYS A 139 -16.83 -19.85 -1.41
CA LYS A 139 -16.26 -18.77 -2.20
C LYS A 139 -15.20 -18.00 -1.41
N VAL A 140 -15.45 -17.71 -0.13
CA VAL A 140 -14.49 -17.04 0.75
C VAL A 140 -13.25 -17.89 0.93
N LYS A 141 -13.38 -19.18 1.25
CA LYS A 141 -12.24 -20.12 1.34
C LYS A 141 -11.40 -20.13 0.07
N ASN A 142 -12.04 -20.21 -1.09
CA ASN A 142 -11.37 -20.20 -2.38
C ASN A 142 -10.56 -18.89 -2.63
N GLU A 143 -11.11 -17.74 -2.26
CA GLU A 143 -10.38 -16.45 -2.39
C GLU A 143 -9.21 -16.37 -1.42
N LEU A 144 -9.35 -16.88 -0.18
CA LEU A 144 -8.25 -16.95 0.78
C LEU A 144 -7.15 -17.91 0.31
N CYS A 145 -7.50 -19.08 -0.26
CA CYS A 145 -6.54 -20.01 -0.87
C CYS A 145 -5.74 -19.33 -1.99
N LYS A 146 -6.41 -18.59 -2.88
CA LYS A 146 -5.72 -17.82 -3.94
C LYS A 146 -4.77 -16.78 -3.36
N GLY A 147 -5.19 -16.07 -2.30
CA GLY A 147 -4.36 -15.11 -1.60
C GLY A 147 -3.12 -15.75 -0.99
N LEU A 148 -3.28 -16.87 -0.27
CA LEU A 148 -2.16 -17.62 0.33
C LEU A 148 -1.19 -18.19 -0.73
N ALA A 149 -1.71 -18.58 -1.90
CA ALA A 149 -0.88 -19.11 -2.98
C ALA A 149 -0.08 -18.02 -3.71
N GLN A 150 -0.46 -16.74 -3.59
CA GLN A 150 0.20 -15.66 -4.30
C GLN A 150 1.61 -15.40 -3.76
N ASP A 151 2.61 -15.42 -4.64
CA ASP A 151 3.92 -14.85 -4.35
C ASP A 151 3.92 -13.37 -4.69
N TYR A 152 3.51 -12.55 -3.71
CA TYR A 152 3.32 -11.11 -3.90
C TYR A 152 4.63 -10.38 -4.27
N TYR A 153 5.79 -10.85 -3.75
CA TYR A 153 7.10 -10.35 -4.11
C TYR A 153 7.31 -10.28 -5.63
N LEU A 154 6.90 -11.29 -6.37
CA LEU A 154 7.10 -11.38 -7.82
C LEU A 154 6.35 -10.29 -8.60
N THR A 155 5.29 -9.73 -8.05
CA THR A 155 4.48 -8.69 -8.70
C THR A 155 5.28 -7.43 -8.98
N GLY A 156 6.04 -6.96 -8.02
CA GLY A 156 6.80 -5.71 -8.08
C GLY A 156 8.25 -5.82 -7.59
N ARG A 157 8.72 -7.02 -7.32
CA ARG A 157 10.03 -7.28 -6.71
C ARG A 157 10.20 -6.56 -5.36
N GLU A 158 9.12 -6.50 -4.60
CA GLU A 158 9.10 -5.91 -3.27
C GLU A 158 9.61 -6.94 -2.25
N TRP A 159 10.91 -7.01 -2.09
CA TRP A 159 11.62 -8.04 -1.33
C TRP A 159 11.15 -8.26 0.12
N PRO A 160 10.60 -7.26 0.87
CA PRO A 160 10.14 -7.52 2.23
C PRO A 160 9.06 -8.61 2.30
N TYR A 161 8.23 -8.73 1.27
CA TYR A 161 7.16 -9.73 1.22
C TYR A 161 7.66 -11.16 0.92
N LYS A 162 8.90 -11.32 0.41
CA LYS A 162 9.43 -12.62 -0.05
C LYS A 162 9.45 -13.68 1.05
N ASN A 163 9.77 -13.27 2.28
CA ASN A 163 9.97 -14.17 3.41
C ASN A 163 8.88 -14.07 4.48
N VAL A 164 7.78 -13.38 4.20
CA VAL A 164 6.65 -13.31 5.13
C VAL A 164 6.02 -14.70 5.25
N LYS A 165 5.88 -15.20 6.48
CA LYS A 165 5.15 -16.44 6.75
C LYS A 165 3.67 -16.21 6.53
N ARG A 166 3.14 -16.82 5.48
CA ARG A 166 1.76 -16.60 5.01
C ARG A 166 0.73 -17.05 6.02
N LYS A 167 -0.19 -16.19 6.36
CA LYS A 167 -1.29 -16.39 7.30
C LYS A 167 -2.55 -15.69 6.82
N ILE A 168 -3.68 -16.10 7.37
CA ILE A 168 -4.94 -15.39 7.31
C ILE A 168 -5.13 -14.71 8.64
N ILE A 169 -5.49 -13.44 8.64
CA ILE A 169 -5.92 -12.70 9.83
C ILE A 169 -7.37 -12.28 9.67
N CYS A 170 -8.10 -12.29 10.77
CA CYS A 170 -9.45 -11.74 10.87
C CYS A 170 -9.43 -10.54 11.79
N GLU A 171 -9.90 -9.39 11.31
CA GLU A 171 -10.04 -8.18 12.08
C GLU A 171 -11.51 -7.76 12.19
N LYS A 172 -11.82 -7.03 13.26
CA LYS A 172 -13.11 -6.39 13.43
C LYS A 172 -13.41 -5.49 12.24
N PHE A 173 -14.63 -5.61 11.70
CA PHE A 173 -15.10 -4.63 10.71
C PHE A 173 -15.29 -3.27 11.38
N MET A 174 -14.69 -2.26 10.79
CA MET A 174 -14.75 -0.88 11.26
C MET A 174 -15.30 0.03 10.14
N SER A 175 -15.78 1.22 10.50
CA SER A 175 -16.23 2.26 9.58
C SER A 175 -16.09 3.64 10.22
N ASP A 176 -16.05 4.71 9.41
CA ASP A 176 -15.86 6.09 9.89
C ASP A 176 -16.92 6.53 10.90
N ALA A 177 -18.16 6.08 10.69
CA ALA A 177 -19.30 6.38 11.55
C ALA A 177 -20.34 5.25 11.48
N PRO A 178 -21.29 5.16 12.44
CA PRO A 178 -22.41 4.24 12.35
C PRO A 178 -23.17 4.40 11.05
N GLY A 179 -23.26 3.30 10.26
CA GLY A 179 -23.94 3.30 8.94
C GLY A 179 -23.07 3.70 7.76
N ALA A 180 -21.84 4.16 7.95
CA ALA A 180 -20.90 4.37 6.87
C ALA A 180 -20.47 3.02 6.24
N SER A 181 -20.25 3.02 4.92
CA SER A 181 -19.90 1.80 4.18
C SER A 181 -18.43 1.39 4.37
N ASP A 182 -17.55 2.36 4.54
CA ASP A 182 -16.10 2.17 4.53
C ASP A 182 -15.39 3.20 5.43
N PHE A 183 -14.07 2.99 5.62
CA PHE A 183 -13.15 3.98 6.15
C PHE A 183 -12.67 4.95 5.08
N THR A 184 -12.38 6.17 5.50
CA THR A 184 -11.50 7.07 4.76
C THR A 184 -10.04 6.68 5.02
N ASP A 185 -9.28 6.40 3.97
CA ASP A 185 -7.85 6.14 4.06
C ASP A 185 -7.08 7.46 4.10
N TYR A 186 -6.26 7.62 5.13
CA TYR A 186 -5.27 8.70 5.27
C TYR A 186 -3.87 8.13 5.09
N LYS A 187 -3.23 8.44 3.96
CA LYS A 187 -1.95 7.86 3.54
C LYS A 187 -0.85 8.91 3.63
N PHE A 188 -0.03 8.83 4.66
CA PHE A 188 1.01 9.79 4.97
C PHE A 188 2.30 9.46 4.23
N PHE A 189 2.77 10.36 3.38
CA PHE A 189 4.04 10.24 2.66
C PHE A 189 5.17 10.78 3.53
N CYS A 190 5.99 9.88 4.05
CA CYS A 190 6.99 10.17 5.07
C CYS A 190 8.41 9.94 4.53
N PHE A 191 9.31 10.88 4.81
CA PHE A 191 10.70 10.88 4.37
C PHE A 191 11.61 11.08 5.59
N ASP A 192 12.21 10.00 6.10
CA ASP A 192 13.13 9.99 7.25
C ASP A 192 12.55 10.74 8.47
N GLY A 193 11.34 10.38 8.89
CA GLY A 193 10.65 10.97 10.02
C GLY A 193 9.91 12.28 9.72
N LYS A 194 9.98 12.80 8.49
CA LYS A 194 9.25 14.00 8.09
C LYS A 194 8.06 13.65 7.22
N VAL A 195 6.87 14.03 7.65
CA VAL A 195 5.67 13.90 6.83
C VAL A 195 5.60 15.07 5.86
N ASP A 196 5.61 14.78 4.56
CA ASP A 196 5.44 15.80 3.52
C ASP A 196 3.98 16.13 3.25
N SER A 197 3.16 15.09 3.18
CA SER A 197 1.74 15.22 2.84
C SER A 197 0.96 13.99 3.24
N VAL A 198 -0.36 14.17 3.39
CA VAL A 198 -1.32 13.09 3.51
C VAL A 198 -2.15 12.99 2.23
N MET A 199 -2.21 11.81 1.61
CA MET A 199 -3.12 11.51 0.52
C MET A 199 -4.43 10.95 1.09
N VAL A 200 -5.52 11.65 0.86
CA VAL A 200 -6.86 11.26 1.29
C VAL A 200 -7.57 10.53 0.15
N CYS A 201 -8.05 9.32 0.43
CA CYS A 201 -8.77 8.48 -0.53
C CYS A 201 -10.26 8.57 -0.28
N LEU A 202 -10.99 9.22 -1.18
CA LEU A 202 -12.43 9.41 -1.09
C LEU A 202 -13.19 8.49 -2.06
N GLU A 203 -14.42 8.17 -1.72
CA GLU A 203 -15.38 7.47 -2.60
C GLU A 203 -14.86 6.09 -3.11
N ARG A 204 -14.16 5.30 -2.27
CA ARG A 204 -13.61 3.99 -2.67
C ARG A 204 -14.68 3.03 -3.19
N SER A 205 -15.86 3.04 -2.61
CA SER A 205 -16.97 2.17 -3.00
C SER A 205 -17.64 2.57 -4.32
N SER A 206 -17.40 3.78 -4.85
CA SER A 206 -17.99 4.26 -6.10
C SER A 206 -17.38 3.67 -7.37
N GLY A 207 -16.19 3.04 -7.25
CA GLY A 207 -15.40 2.59 -8.40
C GLY A 207 -14.57 3.70 -9.08
N ASP A 208 -14.71 4.97 -8.66
CA ASP A 208 -13.88 6.11 -9.07
C ASP A 208 -13.26 6.76 -7.83
N THR A 209 -12.30 6.06 -7.21
CA THR A 209 -11.60 6.57 -6.02
C THR A 209 -10.89 7.88 -6.34
N LYS A 210 -11.13 8.87 -5.50
CA LYS A 210 -10.54 10.21 -5.64
C LYS A 210 -9.40 10.37 -4.65
N PHE A 211 -8.26 10.82 -5.15
CA PHE A 211 -7.05 11.03 -4.35
C PHE A 211 -6.69 12.51 -4.34
N TYR A 212 -6.59 13.09 -3.14
CA TYR A 212 -6.16 14.47 -2.93
C TYR A 212 -5.07 14.51 -1.87
N PHE A 213 -4.05 15.33 -2.09
CA PHE A 213 -2.96 15.51 -1.15
C PHE A 213 -3.13 16.81 -0.36
N PHE A 214 -2.94 16.75 0.94
CA PHE A 214 -2.95 17.91 1.83
C PHE A 214 -1.66 17.95 2.64
N ASP A 215 -1.21 19.15 2.98
CA ASP A 215 -0.13 19.34 3.93
C ASP A 215 -0.64 19.35 5.39
N GLU A 216 0.25 19.57 6.36
CA GLU A 216 -0.07 19.63 7.78
C GLU A 216 -1.05 20.78 8.12
N LYS A 217 -1.02 21.87 7.35
CA LYS A 217 -1.97 23.00 7.50
C LYS A 217 -3.32 22.72 6.86
N TRP A 218 -3.50 21.57 6.25
CA TRP A 218 -4.67 21.17 5.49
C TRP A 218 -4.87 21.99 4.21
N GLU A 219 -3.77 22.46 3.61
CA GLU A 219 -3.77 23.10 2.30
C GLU A 219 -3.57 22.05 1.19
N LEU A 220 -4.36 22.17 0.11
CA LEU A 220 -4.29 21.24 -1.02
C LEU A 220 -2.92 21.33 -1.71
N LYS A 221 -2.18 20.23 -1.72
CA LYS A 221 -0.97 20.04 -2.54
C LYS A 221 -1.37 19.46 -3.89
N ARG A 222 -1.09 20.17 -4.98
CA ARG A 222 -1.47 19.76 -6.34
C ARG A 222 -0.47 18.76 -6.95
N LEU A 223 -0.31 17.60 -6.31
CA LEU A 223 0.72 16.61 -6.59
C LEU A 223 0.32 15.56 -7.65
N ASN A 224 -0.95 15.44 -7.97
CA ASN A 224 -1.48 14.54 -8.99
C ASN A 224 -2.42 15.28 -9.94
N ILE A 225 -2.84 14.62 -11.02
CA ILE A 225 -3.72 15.20 -12.03
C ILE A 225 -5.04 15.69 -11.41
N ARG A 226 -5.61 14.94 -10.46
CA ARG A 226 -6.89 15.31 -9.83
C ARG A 226 -6.73 16.56 -8.95
N GLY A 227 -5.69 16.63 -8.15
CA GLY A 227 -5.35 17.81 -7.37
C GLY A 227 -5.02 19.02 -8.25
N LYS A 228 -4.30 18.83 -9.36
CA LYS A 228 -3.98 19.88 -10.34
C LYS A 228 -5.26 20.51 -10.93
N ASN A 229 -6.28 19.67 -11.19
CA ASN A 229 -7.53 20.10 -11.78
C ASN A 229 -8.61 20.50 -10.76
N ALA A 230 -8.31 20.42 -9.45
CA ALA A 230 -9.25 20.85 -8.42
C ALA A 230 -9.49 22.38 -8.50
N PRO A 231 -10.73 22.85 -8.24
CA PRO A 231 -11.03 24.28 -8.21
C PRO A 231 -10.11 25.07 -7.26
N GLU A 232 -10.02 26.35 -7.47
CA GLU A 232 -9.40 27.25 -6.49
C GLU A 232 -10.17 27.21 -5.17
N GLY A 233 -9.46 27.18 -4.03
CA GLY A 233 -10.07 27.06 -2.71
C GLY A 233 -10.66 25.69 -2.40
N PHE A 234 -10.44 24.67 -3.23
CA PHE A 234 -10.89 23.30 -2.94
C PHE A 234 -10.30 22.79 -1.63
N THR A 235 -11.17 22.30 -0.76
CA THR A 235 -10.81 21.59 0.47
C THR A 235 -11.85 20.52 0.79
N ILE A 236 -11.56 19.69 1.78
CA ILE A 236 -12.47 18.70 2.37
C ILE A 236 -12.45 18.90 3.89
N PRO A 237 -13.45 18.43 4.65
CA PRO A 237 -13.41 18.55 6.12
C PRO A 237 -12.14 17.93 6.71
N LYS A 238 -11.41 18.69 7.53
CA LYS A 238 -10.25 18.20 8.27
C LYS A 238 -10.73 17.40 9.48
N PRO A 239 -10.32 16.13 9.65
CA PRO A 239 -10.59 15.37 10.87
C PRO A 239 -9.96 16.06 12.10
N GLU A 240 -10.65 16.02 13.24
CA GLU A 240 -10.14 16.61 14.48
C GLU A 240 -8.82 15.99 14.95
N CYS A 241 -8.63 14.68 14.70
CA CYS A 241 -7.42 13.94 15.05
C CYS A 241 -6.28 14.07 14.04
N MET A 242 -6.39 14.90 13.00
CA MET A 242 -5.41 14.96 11.92
C MET A 242 -4.01 15.37 12.40
N ASP A 243 -3.91 16.33 13.32
CA ASP A 243 -2.62 16.78 13.85
C ASP A 243 -1.91 15.65 14.63
N GLU A 244 -2.67 14.81 15.33
CA GLU A 244 -2.15 13.60 15.98
C GLU A 244 -1.72 12.55 14.96
N MET A 245 -2.50 12.35 13.89
CA MET A 245 -2.12 11.44 12.80
C MET A 245 -0.78 11.84 12.16
N PHE A 246 -0.52 13.13 11.93
CA PHE A 246 0.77 13.61 11.44
C PHE A 246 1.93 13.26 12.38
N LYS A 247 1.74 13.42 13.69
CA LYS A 247 2.74 13.05 14.71
C LYS A 247 3.03 11.56 14.71
N ILE A 248 1.98 10.74 14.70
CA ILE A 248 2.09 9.26 14.62
C ILE A 248 2.85 8.84 13.37
N ALA A 249 2.48 9.37 12.20
CA ALA A 249 3.14 9.04 10.95
C ALA A 249 4.62 9.45 10.94
N SER A 250 4.94 10.62 11.52
CA SER A 250 6.31 11.09 11.71
C SER A 250 7.10 10.12 12.60
N GLU A 251 6.57 9.74 13.76
CA GLU A 251 7.22 8.84 14.71
C GLU A 251 7.50 7.46 14.10
N LEU A 252 6.51 6.87 13.43
CA LEU A 252 6.63 5.55 12.82
C LEU A 252 7.61 5.51 11.64
N SER A 253 7.93 6.65 11.04
CA SER A 253 8.78 6.74 9.84
C SER A 253 10.24 7.11 10.10
N VAL A 254 10.63 7.33 11.36
CA VAL A 254 12.00 7.71 11.73
C VAL A 254 13.01 6.66 11.27
N GLY A 255 14.07 7.11 10.60
CA GLY A 255 15.16 6.26 10.10
C GLY A 255 14.84 5.49 8.82
N MET A 256 13.65 5.66 8.26
CA MET A 256 13.24 5.08 6.99
C MET A 256 13.39 6.11 5.87
N PRO A 257 14.19 5.86 4.82
CA PRO A 257 14.40 6.83 3.74
C PRO A 257 13.10 7.31 3.11
N PHE A 258 12.14 6.40 2.98
CA PHE A 258 10.77 6.62 2.60
C PHE A 258 9.88 5.50 3.18
N VAL A 259 8.73 5.87 3.67
CA VAL A 259 7.63 4.98 3.97
C VAL A 259 6.30 5.73 3.87
N ARG A 260 5.27 5.08 3.36
CA ARG A 260 3.89 5.55 3.46
C ARG A 260 3.26 4.89 4.69
N VAL A 261 2.78 5.69 5.63
CA VAL A 261 2.04 5.23 6.80
C VAL A 261 0.57 5.45 6.54
N ASP A 262 -0.22 4.38 6.56
CA ASP A 262 -1.65 4.44 6.34
C ASP A 262 -2.37 4.38 7.69
N LEU A 263 -3.19 5.38 7.98
CA LEU A 263 -3.98 5.49 9.19
C LEU A 263 -5.46 5.63 8.85
N TYR A 264 -6.31 5.20 9.78
CA TYR A 264 -7.76 5.33 9.73
C TYR A 264 -8.26 6.08 10.96
N GLN A 265 -9.48 6.60 10.90
CA GLN A 265 -10.17 7.06 12.09
C GLN A 265 -11.57 6.46 12.17
N SER A 266 -12.04 6.18 13.38
CA SER A 266 -13.41 5.77 13.63
C SER A 266 -13.88 6.38 14.96
N ASN A 267 -14.93 7.18 14.93
CA ASN A 267 -15.49 7.84 16.11
C ASN A 267 -14.43 8.63 16.91
N GLY A 268 -13.52 9.32 16.24
CA GLY A 268 -12.44 10.09 16.85
C GLY A 268 -11.21 9.27 17.29
N GLN A 269 -11.27 7.94 17.28
CA GLN A 269 -10.14 7.06 17.57
C GLN A 269 -9.32 6.81 16.31
N ILE A 270 -7.98 6.92 16.41
CA ILE A 270 -7.05 6.63 15.33
C ILE A 270 -6.70 5.14 15.34
N TYR A 271 -6.62 4.53 14.16
CA TYR A 271 -6.19 3.15 13.97
C TYR A 271 -5.08 3.07 12.94
N PHE A 272 -4.09 2.23 13.21
CA PHE A 272 -3.05 1.87 12.27
C PHE A 272 -3.59 0.97 11.16
N GLY A 273 -3.25 1.26 9.92
CA GLY A 273 -3.59 0.48 8.74
C GLY A 273 -2.44 -0.39 8.25
N GLU A 274 -1.43 0.25 7.66
CA GLU A 274 -0.24 -0.44 7.13
C GLU A 274 0.97 0.49 6.97
N MET A 275 2.16 -0.09 6.84
CA MET A 275 3.37 0.58 6.37
C MET A 275 3.69 0.09 4.95
N THR A 276 3.80 1.02 4.00
CA THR A 276 4.08 0.70 2.59
C THR A 276 5.40 1.34 2.17
N PHE A 277 6.42 0.53 1.93
CA PHE A 277 7.74 1.03 1.50
C PHE A 277 7.83 1.37 0.02
N PHE A 278 7.00 0.73 -0.79
CA PHE A 278 7.06 0.84 -2.25
C PHE A 278 5.65 1.04 -2.84
N PRO A 279 5.00 2.21 -2.60
CA PRO A 279 3.65 2.47 -3.11
C PRO A 279 3.62 2.31 -4.64
N ASP A 280 2.54 1.69 -5.16
CA ASP A 280 2.39 1.29 -6.56
C ASP A 280 3.62 0.55 -7.12
N SER A 281 4.36 -0.13 -6.25
CA SER A 281 5.64 -0.77 -6.55
C SER A 281 6.65 0.20 -7.19
N GLY A 282 6.56 1.51 -6.95
CA GLY A 282 7.39 2.54 -7.59
C GLY A 282 7.19 2.62 -9.11
N PHE A 283 5.98 2.33 -9.59
CA PHE A 283 5.58 2.47 -10.99
C PHE A 283 4.37 3.39 -11.14
N ASP A 284 4.26 4.40 -10.28
CA ASP A 284 3.12 5.32 -10.28
C ASP A 284 3.24 6.34 -11.43
N ALA A 285 2.49 6.07 -12.50
CA ALA A 285 2.36 6.97 -13.64
C ALA A 285 1.31 8.08 -13.42
N ASN A 286 0.60 8.10 -12.27
CA ASN A 286 -0.40 9.13 -11.95
C ASN A 286 0.22 10.35 -11.25
N LEU A 287 1.43 10.22 -10.70
CA LEU A 287 2.18 11.36 -10.21
C LEU A 287 2.49 12.32 -11.38
N LEU A 288 2.37 13.60 -11.13
CA LEU A 288 2.84 14.59 -12.09
C LEU A 288 4.38 14.49 -12.22
N PRO A 289 4.98 14.73 -13.40
CA PRO A 289 6.43 14.68 -13.55
C PRO A 289 7.18 15.54 -12.53
N GLU A 290 6.66 16.74 -12.26
CA GLU A 290 7.19 17.65 -11.24
C GLU A 290 7.08 17.10 -9.82
N THR A 291 6.06 16.29 -9.54
CA THR A 291 5.89 15.62 -8.23
C THR A 291 6.83 14.43 -8.09
N ASP A 292 7.03 13.65 -9.16
CA ASP A 292 7.98 12.54 -9.18
C ASP A 292 9.42 13.03 -8.88
N GLU A 293 9.83 14.18 -9.45
CA GLU A 293 11.09 14.83 -9.12
C GLU A 293 11.12 15.40 -7.69
N TYR A 294 10.05 16.07 -7.29
CA TYR A 294 9.93 16.67 -5.96
C TYR A 294 10.08 15.62 -4.86
N PHE A 295 9.29 14.54 -4.89
CA PHE A 295 9.40 13.45 -3.93
C PHE A 295 10.76 12.74 -4.03
N GLY A 296 11.31 12.63 -5.22
CA GLY A 296 12.66 12.12 -5.42
C GLY A 296 13.69 12.91 -4.64
N ASN A 297 13.63 14.24 -4.65
CA ASN A 297 14.56 15.11 -3.94
C ASN A 297 14.45 14.99 -2.40
N LEU A 298 13.32 14.52 -1.87
CA LEU A 298 13.15 14.27 -0.43
C LEU A 298 13.85 12.99 0.05
N ILE A 299 14.16 12.03 -0.85
CA ILE A 299 14.87 10.79 -0.50
C ILE A 299 16.38 11.01 -0.61
N ASN A 300 17.09 10.91 0.51
CA ASN A 300 18.55 10.98 0.55
C ASN A 300 19.18 9.58 0.56
N LEU A 301 19.65 9.13 -0.60
CA LEU A 301 20.27 7.80 -0.75
C LEU A 301 21.67 7.70 -0.10
N ASN A 302 22.39 8.81 0.07
CA ASN A 302 23.74 8.81 0.65
C ASN A 302 23.71 8.33 2.10
N LYS A 303 22.68 8.67 2.87
CA LYS A 303 22.51 8.18 4.25
C LYS A 303 22.39 6.66 4.36
N ILE A 304 22.08 5.96 3.27
CA ILE A 304 21.92 4.50 3.24
C ILE A 304 23.24 3.82 2.92
N THR A 305 24.03 4.41 2.02
CA THR A 305 25.34 3.88 1.61
C THR A 305 26.39 4.03 2.70
N GLU A 306 26.29 5.06 3.54
CA GLU A 306 27.19 5.31 4.67
C GLU A 306 27.00 4.35 5.85
N LYS A 307 25.86 3.63 5.92
CA LYS A 307 25.55 2.64 6.99
C LYS A 307 25.97 1.21 6.66
N LYS A 308 26.57 0.98 5.49
CA LYS A 308 27.14 -0.32 5.07
C LYS A 308 28.64 -0.32 5.27
#